data_108ac58b4c6f4dbc6982755def546646
#
_entry.id   108ac58b4c6f4dbc6982755def546646
#
_cell.length_a   1.000
_cell.length_b   1.000
_cell.length_c   1.000
_cell.angle_alpha   90.00
_cell.angle_beta   90.00
_cell.angle_gamma   90.00
#
_symmetry.space_group_name_H-M   'P 1'
#
loop_
_entity.id
_entity.type
_entity.pdbx_description
1 polymer ?
#
loop_
_entity_poly.entity_id
_entity_poly.type
_entity_poly.pdbx_seq_one_letter_code
_entity_poly.pdbx_strand_id
1 'polypeptide(L)'
;MNIETVREICKESGLPFEFNGFEIVVKSDLFNHDWDYFFCLEKVRQLSVFCRIRPGFQNEYETVHDNIQPYRYHVEGDEIVGLTEETLKKYLQLFHKDFIATLEKRALKELDKDFE
;
A
#
# COMPACT_ATOMS: atom_id res chain seq x y z
N MET A 1 8.09 13.16 -9.40
CA MET A 1 8.82 11.88 -9.22
C MET A 1 8.42 10.91 -10.31
N ASN A 2 9.34 10.19 -10.86
CA ASN A 2 9.10 9.20 -11.92
C ASN A 2 8.52 7.92 -11.32
N ILE A 3 7.64 7.25 -12.04
CA ILE A 3 7.02 5.97 -11.63
C ILE A 3 8.07 4.88 -11.38
N GLU A 4 9.10 4.80 -12.20
CA GLU A 4 10.19 3.83 -12.00
C GLU A 4 10.94 4.05 -10.69
N THR A 5 11.12 5.30 -10.30
CA THR A 5 11.74 5.64 -9.02
C THR A 5 10.88 5.18 -7.85
N VAL A 6 9.55 5.30 -7.96
CA VAL A 6 8.62 4.78 -6.95
C VAL A 6 8.78 3.26 -6.79
N ARG A 7 8.86 2.54 -7.89
CA ARG A 7 9.05 1.09 -7.87
C ARG A 7 10.36 0.67 -7.21
N GLU A 8 11.44 1.38 -7.54
CA GLU A 8 12.75 1.12 -6.95
C GLU A 8 12.75 1.33 -5.44
N ILE A 9 12.18 2.43 -4.98
CA ILE A 9 12.06 2.73 -3.55
C ILE A 9 11.22 1.68 -2.83
N CYS A 10 10.12 1.24 -3.45
CA CYS A 10 9.29 0.18 -2.89
C CYS A 10 10.03 -1.16 -2.81
N LYS A 11 10.82 -1.50 -3.81
CA LYS A 11 11.66 -2.71 -3.78
C LYS A 11 12.67 -2.67 -2.63
N GLU A 12 13.28 -1.52 -2.41
CA GLU A 12 14.26 -1.32 -1.35
C GLU A 12 13.66 -1.32 0.05
N SER A 13 12.36 -1.13 0.17
CA SER A 13 11.68 -1.04 1.46
C SER A 13 11.68 -2.34 2.26
N GLY A 14 11.89 -3.48 1.61
CA GLY A 14 11.83 -4.79 2.26
C GLY A 14 10.44 -5.33 2.49
N LEU A 15 9.40 -4.61 2.12
CA LEU A 15 8.03 -5.11 2.17
C LEU A 15 7.77 -6.13 1.05
N PRO A 16 6.92 -7.13 1.29
CA PRO A 16 6.60 -8.15 0.29
C PRO A 16 5.67 -7.60 -0.79
N PHE A 17 6.16 -6.65 -1.56
CA PHE A 17 5.40 -6.05 -2.63
C PHE A 17 5.43 -6.90 -3.90
N GLU A 18 4.29 -6.98 -4.55
CA GLU A 18 4.14 -7.52 -5.88
C GLU A 18 3.82 -6.37 -6.84
N PHE A 19 4.49 -6.36 -7.99
CA PHE A 19 4.32 -5.30 -8.99
C PHE A 19 3.45 -5.81 -10.12
N ASN A 20 2.18 -5.41 -10.11
CA ASN A 20 1.20 -5.81 -11.12
C ASN A 20 0.89 -4.62 -12.03
N GLY A 21 1.59 -4.53 -13.16
CA GLY A 21 1.35 -3.45 -14.11
C GLY A 21 1.46 -2.07 -13.45
N PHE A 22 0.32 -1.49 -13.12
CA PHE A 22 0.24 -0.16 -12.52
C PHE A 22 0.01 -0.17 -11.01
N GLU A 23 0.06 -1.33 -10.39
CA GLU A 23 -0.22 -1.47 -8.97
C GLU A 23 0.99 -2.03 -8.22
N ILE A 24 1.20 -1.52 -7.02
CA ILE A 24 2.16 -2.06 -6.07
C ILE A 24 1.34 -2.55 -4.88
N VAL A 25 1.26 -3.86 -4.73
CA VAL A 25 0.40 -4.52 -3.76
C VAL A 25 1.24 -5.34 -2.80
N VAL A 26 0.76 -5.48 -1.57
CA VAL A 26 1.37 -6.39 -0.60
C VAL A 26 0.72 -7.74 -0.75
N LYS A 27 1.54 -8.76 -0.93
CA LYS A 27 1.08 -10.14 -0.93
C LYS A 27 1.62 -10.86 0.29
N SER A 28 0.73 -11.43 1.06
CA SER A 28 1.10 -12.21 2.22
C SER A 28 0.23 -13.46 2.31
N ASP A 29 0.86 -14.62 2.41
CA ASP A 29 0.19 -15.90 2.58
C ASP A 29 -0.50 -16.00 3.94
N LEU A 30 -0.22 -15.08 4.84
CA LEU A 30 -0.87 -15.02 6.15
C LEU A 30 -2.28 -14.46 6.09
N PHE A 31 -2.70 -13.91 4.97
CA PHE A 31 -4.03 -13.34 4.78
C PHE A 31 -4.86 -14.22 3.86
N ASN A 32 -6.12 -14.47 4.24
CA ASN A 32 -7.06 -15.26 3.44
C ASN A 32 -7.44 -14.57 2.14
N HIS A 33 -7.35 -13.26 2.14
CA HIS A 33 -7.44 -12.47 0.93
C HIS A 33 -6.10 -11.87 0.67
N ASP A 34 -5.86 -11.70 -0.58
CA ASP A 34 -4.53 -11.83 -1.05
C ASP A 34 -3.71 -10.61 -0.89
N TRP A 35 -4.29 -9.42 -0.71
CA TRP A 35 -3.48 -8.26 -0.94
C TRP A 35 -4.16 -6.93 -0.61
N ASP A 36 -3.35 -6.00 -0.19
CA ASP A 36 -3.72 -4.60 -0.09
C ASP A 36 -2.74 -3.80 -0.95
N TYR A 37 -3.20 -2.76 -1.60
CA TYR A 37 -2.31 -1.95 -2.41
C TYR A 37 -1.69 -0.81 -1.59
N PHE A 38 -0.45 -0.50 -1.92
CA PHE A 38 0.22 0.71 -1.46
C PHE A 38 0.11 1.82 -2.50
N PHE A 39 0.32 1.48 -3.76
CA PHE A 39 0.33 2.42 -4.86
C PHE A 39 -0.52 1.89 -6.00
N CYS A 40 -1.31 2.75 -6.61
CA CYS A 40 -2.16 2.39 -7.74
C CYS A 40 -2.29 3.58 -8.70
N LEU A 41 -2.17 3.31 -10.00
CA LEU A 41 -2.49 4.29 -11.03
C LEU A 41 -3.95 4.14 -11.46
N GLU A 42 -4.67 5.23 -11.50
CA GLU A 42 -6.07 5.24 -11.86
C GLU A 42 -6.32 6.20 -13.02
N LYS A 43 -7.03 5.72 -14.03
CA LYS A 43 -7.55 6.57 -15.11
C LYS A 43 -8.98 6.96 -14.78
N VAL A 44 -9.23 8.26 -14.74
CA VAL A 44 -10.57 8.78 -14.55
C VAL A 44 -11.07 9.31 -15.88
N ARG A 45 -12.13 8.68 -16.40
CA ARG A 45 -12.85 9.11 -17.62
C ARG A 45 -11.97 9.34 -18.85
N GLN A 46 -10.90 8.57 -19.01
CA GLN A 46 -9.96 8.65 -20.14
C GLN A 46 -9.20 9.99 -20.27
N LEU A 47 -9.44 10.93 -19.39
CA LEU A 47 -8.89 12.29 -19.50
C LEU A 47 -7.77 12.60 -18.51
N SER A 48 -7.73 11.93 -17.38
CA SER A 48 -6.77 12.23 -16.33
C SER A 48 -6.23 10.95 -15.71
N VAL A 49 -4.94 10.94 -15.44
CA VAL A 49 -4.28 9.85 -14.73
C VAL A 49 -3.87 10.37 -13.35
N PHE A 50 -4.26 9.66 -12.33
CA PHE A 50 -3.87 9.95 -10.96
C PHE A 50 -3.20 8.74 -10.36
N CYS A 51 -2.24 8.96 -9.46
CA CYS A 51 -1.81 7.89 -8.59
C CYS A 51 -2.48 8.03 -7.22
N ARG A 52 -2.79 6.90 -6.60
CA ARG A 52 -3.27 6.84 -5.24
C ARG A 52 -2.24 6.11 -4.39
N ILE A 53 -1.87 6.69 -3.28
CA ILE A 53 -0.95 6.09 -2.32
C ILE A 53 -1.69 5.94 -1.01
N ARG A 54 -1.76 4.72 -0.50
CA ARG A 54 -2.34 4.45 0.81
C ARG A 54 -1.28 4.62 1.89
N PRO A 55 -1.51 5.47 2.88
CA PRO A 55 -0.55 5.65 3.96
C PRO A 55 -0.59 4.54 5.02
N GLY A 56 -1.56 3.64 4.93
CA GLY A 56 -1.74 2.57 5.91
C GLY A 56 -2.20 1.27 5.29
N PHE A 57 -1.98 0.18 6.00
CA PHE A 57 -2.44 -1.15 5.61
C PHE A 57 -3.82 -1.41 6.17
N GLN A 58 -4.77 -1.80 5.31
CA GLN A 58 -6.13 -2.10 5.73
C GLN A 58 -6.40 -3.58 5.57
N ASN A 59 -6.73 -4.23 6.68
CA ASN A 59 -7.14 -5.61 6.70
C ASN A 59 -8.67 -5.68 6.64
N GLU A 60 -9.20 -6.66 5.95
CA GLU A 60 -10.64 -6.92 5.88
C GLU A 60 -11.31 -7.15 7.23
N TYR A 61 -10.54 -7.58 8.23
CA TYR A 61 -11.04 -7.80 9.58
C TYR A 61 -11.22 -6.52 10.38
N GLU A 62 -10.70 -5.42 9.89
CA GLU A 62 -10.80 -4.11 10.52
C GLU A 62 -11.69 -3.18 9.71
N THR A 63 -12.78 -3.71 9.20
CA THR A 63 -13.68 -2.98 8.32
C THR A 63 -14.33 -1.75 8.94
N VAL A 64 -14.20 -1.58 10.23
CA VAL A 64 -15.05 -0.65 10.95
C VAL A 64 -14.45 0.74 11.04
N HIS A 65 -13.15 0.87 10.83
CA HIS A 65 -12.58 2.12 11.30
C HIS A 65 -11.86 2.93 10.29
N ASP A 66 -11.51 2.33 9.16
CA ASP A 66 -10.50 3.06 8.48
C ASP A 66 -10.79 3.21 7.02
N ASN A 67 -11.62 4.15 6.78
CA ASN A 67 -11.52 4.91 5.55
C ASN A 67 -10.19 5.64 5.54
N ILE A 68 -9.10 4.89 5.43
CA ILE A 68 -7.81 5.50 5.16
C ILE A 68 -7.95 6.13 3.78
N GLN A 69 -8.13 7.44 3.77
CA GLN A 69 -8.25 8.17 2.52
C GLN A 69 -6.91 8.11 1.81
N PRO A 70 -6.86 7.58 0.59
CA PRO A 70 -5.62 7.57 -0.16
C PRO A 70 -5.23 9.00 -0.54
N TYR A 71 -3.92 9.26 -0.54
CA TYR A 71 -3.41 10.47 -1.12
C TYR A 71 -3.44 10.38 -2.63
N ARG A 72 -3.95 11.40 -3.28
CA ARG A 72 -4.03 11.47 -4.74
C ARG A 72 -3.03 12.46 -5.29
N TYR A 73 -2.33 12.03 -6.33
CA TYR A 73 -1.39 12.86 -7.07
C TYR A 73 -1.68 12.78 -8.55
N HIS A 74 -1.62 13.91 -9.22
CA HIS A 74 -1.78 13.96 -10.68
C HIS A 74 -0.55 13.36 -11.37
N VAL A 75 -0.78 12.63 -12.45
CA VAL A 75 0.28 12.00 -13.24
C VAL A 75 0.30 12.59 -14.64
N GLU A 76 1.44 13.12 -15.05
CA GLU A 76 1.68 13.61 -16.40
C GLU A 76 2.76 12.75 -17.06
N GLY A 77 2.39 11.95 -18.05
CA GLY A 77 3.30 10.97 -18.65
C GLY A 77 3.76 9.96 -17.59
N ASP A 78 5.05 9.92 -17.32
CA ASP A 78 5.64 9.06 -16.30
C ASP A 78 5.95 9.80 -14.99
N GLU A 79 5.56 11.07 -14.92
CA GLU A 79 5.87 11.93 -13.79
C GLU A 79 4.69 12.07 -12.86
N ILE A 80 4.91 11.81 -11.57
CA ILE A 80 3.92 12.04 -10.51
C ILE A 80 4.18 13.42 -9.94
N VAL A 81 3.27 14.34 -10.25
CA VAL A 81 3.43 15.76 -9.90
C VAL A 81 3.22 15.97 -8.41
N GLY A 82 4.17 16.63 -7.78
CA GLY A 82 4.07 17.00 -6.36
C GLY A 82 4.53 15.94 -5.37
N LEU A 83 4.84 14.74 -5.82
CA LEU A 83 5.36 13.70 -4.95
C LEU A 83 6.89 13.78 -4.89
N THR A 84 7.44 13.79 -3.69
CA THR A 84 8.88 13.77 -3.45
C THR A 84 9.31 12.44 -2.86
N GLU A 85 10.59 12.11 -3.01
CA GLU A 85 11.17 10.90 -2.40
C GLU A 85 10.98 10.85 -0.89
N GLU A 86 11.20 11.98 -0.25
CA GLU A 86 11.04 12.11 1.21
C GLU A 86 9.61 11.79 1.65
N THR A 87 8.64 12.35 0.94
CA THR A 87 7.22 12.12 1.21
C THR A 87 6.84 10.65 0.97
N LEU A 88 7.33 10.06 -0.11
CA LEU A 88 7.09 8.66 -0.42
C LEU A 88 7.66 7.74 0.66
N LYS A 89 8.86 8.00 1.13
CA LYS A 89 9.48 7.23 2.21
C LYS A 89 8.69 7.34 3.52
N LYS A 90 8.14 8.50 3.81
CA LYS A 90 7.23 8.69 4.94
C LYS A 90 5.99 7.81 4.84
N TYR A 91 5.36 7.77 3.68
CA TYR A 91 4.19 6.93 3.44
C TYR A 91 4.52 5.45 3.59
N LEU A 92 5.68 5.04 3.09
CA LEU A 92 6.15 3.67 3.23
C LEU A 92 6.38 3.27 4.70
N GLN A 93 6.92 4.17 5.50
CA GLN A 93 7.11 3.93 6.92
C GLN A 93 5.79 3.73 7.65
N LEU A 94 4.80 4.57 7.37
CA LEU A 94 3.46 4.44 7.94
C LEU A 94 2.79 3.14 7.51
N PHE A 95 2.89 2.80 6.25
CA PHE A 95 2.33 1.57 5.71
C PHE A 95 2.99 0.34 6.35
N HIS A 96 4.30 0.35 6.46
CA HIS A 96 5.06 -0.72 7.10
C HIS A 96 4.66 -0.92 8.56
N LYS A 97 4.53 0.17 9.29
CA LYS A 97 4.09 0.14 10.68
C LYS A 97 2.72 -0.54 10.82
N ASP A 98 1.77 -0.15 9.99
CA ASP A 98 0.42 -0.73 10.02
C ASP A 98 0.42 -2.19 9.57
N PHE A 99 1.24 -2.52 8.59
CA PHE A 99 1.41 -3.90 8.13
C PHE A 99 1.92 -4.82 9.24
N ILE A 100 2.97 -4.40 9.93
CA ILE A 100 3.53 -5.18 11.06
C ILE A 100 2.51 -5.31 12.19
N ALA A 101 1.81 -4.23 12.54
CA ALA A 101 0.76 -4.27 13.56
C ALA A 101 -0.36 -5.25 13.19
N THR A 102 -0.72 -5.32 11.92
CA THR A 102 -1.74 -6.25 11.42
C THR A 102 -1.27 -7.70 11.52
N LEU A 103 -0.01 -7.97 11.18
CA LEU A 103 0.57 -9.31 11.32
C LEU A 103 0.61 -9.77 12.78
N GLU A 104 0.97 -8.88 13.70
CA GLU A 104 0.99 -9.17 15.13
C GLU A 104 -0.40 -9.50 15.66
N LYS A 105 -1.40 -8.73 15.29
CA LYS A 105 -2.80 -9.01 15.67
C LYS A 105 -3.26 -10.37 15.17
N ARG A 106 -2.87 -10.75 13.98
CA ARG A 106 -3.23 -12.05 13.41
C ARG A 106 -2.57 -13.21 14.15
N ALA A 107 -1.30 -13.06 14.45
CA ALA A 107 -0.57 -14.05 15.23
C ALA A 107 -1.22 -14.28 16.60
N LEU A 108 -1.66 -13.20 17.26
CA LEU A 108 -2.38 -13.30 18.54
C LEU A 108 -3.73 -14.02 18.39
N LYS A 109 -4.49 -13.75 17.34
CA LYS A 109 -5.77 -14.43 17.09
C LYS A 109 -5.59 -15.92 16.85
N GLU A 110 -4.55 -16.32 16.12
CA GLU A 110 -4.24 -17.73 15.90
C GLU A 110 -3.83 -18.44 17.18
N LEU A 111 -3.07 -17.77 18.05
CA LEU A 111 -2.73 -18.28 19.37
C LEU A 111 -3.96 -18.49 20.24
N ASP A 112 -4.90 -17.55 20.24
CA ASP A 112 -6.15 -17.68 21.00
C ASP A 112 -7.00 -18.85 20.52
N LYS A 113 -7.00 -19.15 19.23
CA LYS A 113 -7.68 -20.33 18.68
C LYS A 113 -7.08 -21.65 19.15
N ASP A 114 -5.77 -21.68 19.31
CA ASP A 114 -5.07 -22.89 19.78
C ASP A 114 -5.34 -23.20 21.24
N PHE A 115 -5.80 -22.21 22.00
CA PHE A 115 -6.14 -22.38 23.42
C PHE A 115 -7.63 -22.60 23.69
N GLU A 116 -8.44 -22.56 22.69
CA GLU A 116 -9.85 -22.96 22.80
C GLU A 116 -9.95 -24.48 22.63
#